data_4d35b6c90c59768208972b0bd96c0abc
#
_entry.id   4d35b6c90c59768208972b0bd96c0abc
#
_cell.length_a   1.000
_cell.length_b   1.000
_cell.length_c   1.000
_cell.angle_alpha   90.00
_cell.angle_beta   90.00
_cell.angle_gamma   90.00
#
_symmetry.space_group_name_H-M   'P 1'
#
loop_
_entity.id
_entity.type
_entity.pdbx_description
1 polymer ?
#
loop_
_entity_poly.entity_id
_entity_poly.type
_entity_poly.pdbx_seq_one_letter_code
_entity_poly.pdbx_strand_id
1 'polypeptide(L)'
;MIRKAQVYNHGVYAGQLIDKGDGTYEFIYDNHYKGPAISLSMPVSKGGFTYKQFPPFFDGLLPEGMMLEALLKNAKIDRKDLFSQIVTVGKDLVGSVTIEGEA
;
A
#
# COMPACT_ATOMS: atom_id res chain seq x y z
N MET A 1 0.94 16.84 -4.88
CA MET A 1 0.33 15.93 -5.87
C MET A 1 -0.19 14.69 -5.16
N ILE A 2 -1.42 14.28 -5.46
CA ILE A 2 -2.05 13.10 -4.85
C ILE A 2 -1.78 11.88 -5.72
N ARG A 3 -1.35 10.78 -5.10
CA ARG A 3 -1.15 9.51 -5.79
C ARG A 3 -2.05 8.46 -5.15
N LYS A 4 -2.59 7.56 -5.96
CA LYS A 4 -3.50 6.51 -5.49
C LYS A 4 -3.05 5.15 -6.00
N ALA A 5 -3.30 4.12 -5.19
CA ALA A 5 -3.04 2.74 -5.57
C ALA A 5 -4.24 1.88 -5.19
N GLN A 6 -4.54 0.91 -6.03
CA GLN A 6 -5.62 -0.03 -5.79
C GLN A 6 -5.10 -1.18 -4.96
N VAL A 7 -5.82 -1.55 -3.90
CA VAL A 7 -5.43 -2.60 -2.96
C VAL A 7 -6.40 -3.77 -3.10
N TYR A 8 -5.84 -4.97 -3.28
CA TYR A 8 -6.62 -6.20 -3.41
C TYR A 8 -6.25 -7.14 -2.26
N ASN A 9 -7.21 -7.94 -1.82
CA ASN A 9 -6.99 -8.97 -0.81
C ASN A 9 -7.52 -10.30 -1.36
N HIS A 10 -6.64 -11.30 -1.47
CA HIS A 10 -6.98 -12.58 -2.11
C HIS A 10 -7.56 -12.38 -3.53
N GLY A 11 -7.05 -11.40 -4.26
CA GLY A 11 -7.49 -11.09 -5.62
C GLY A 11 -8.78 -10.28 -5.71
N VAL A 12 -9.40 -9.94 -4.59
CA VAL A 12 -10.64 -9.16 -4.55
C VAL A 12 -10.31 -7.71 -4.21
N TYR A 13 -10.86 -6.78 -5.00
CA TYR A 13 -10.63 -5.35 -4.76
C TYR A 13 -11.12 -4.95 -3.37
N ALA A 14 -10.23 -4.41 -2.56
CA ALA A 14 -10.54 -4.07 -1.17
C ALA A 14 -10.64 -2.56 -0.92
N GLY A 15 -9.85 -1.76 -1.61
CA GLY A 15 -9.87 -0.32 -1.39
C GLY A 15 -8.69 0.41 -2.01
N GLN A 16 -8.42 1.61 -1.53
CA GLN A 16 -7.35 2.46 -2.06
C GLN A 16 -6.39 2.93 -0.99
N LEU A 17 -5.11 2.88 -1.31
CA LEU A 17 -4.07 3.56 -0.55
C LEU A 17 -3.79 4.89 -1.24
N ILE A 18 -3.85 5.98 -0.49
CA ILE A 18 -3.74 7.34 -1.03
C ILE A 18 -2.57 8.06 -0.39
N ASP A 19 -1.68 8.57 -1.22
CA ASP A 19 -0.60 9.49 -0.82
C ASP A 19 -1.12 10.90 -1.07
N LYS A 20 -1.32 11.67 0.00
CA LYS A 20 -1.90 13.00 -0.10
C LYS A 20 -0.94 14.05 -0.66
N GLY A 21 0.35 13.73 -0.74
CA GLY A 21 1.35 14.65 -1.25
C GLY A 21 1.88 15.64 -0.23
N ASP A 22 1.36 15.61 0.99
CA ASP A 22 1.77 16.51 2.09
C ASP A 22 2.44 15.76 3.25
N GLY A 23 2.84 14.51 3.00
CA GLY A 23 3.44 13.66 4.03
C GLY A 23 2.42 12.81 4.77
N THR A 24 1.13 12.99 4.50
CA THR A 24 0.09 12.17 5.10
C THR A 24 -0.47 11.16 4.10
N TYR A 25 -1.09 10.11 4.62
CA TYR A 25 -1.60 8.99 3.83
C TYR A 25 -2.97 8.59 4.33
N GLU A 26 -3.70 7.89 3.48
CA GLU A 26 -5.03 7.41 3.80
C GLU A 26 -5.25 6.05 3.18
N PHE A 27 -5.94 5.15 3.90
CA PHE A 27 -6.44 3.92 3.31
C PHE A 27 -7.95 3.89 3.48
N ILE A 28 -8.68 3.65 2.40
CA ILE A 28 -10.14 3.63 2.40
C ILE A 28 -10.61 2.32 1.80
N TYR A 29 -11.39 1.53 2.56
CA TYR A 29 -12.03 0.34 2.02
C TYR A 29 -13.10 0.73 1.01
N ASP A 30 -13.25 -0.08 -0.03
CA ASP A 30 -14.34 0.06 -0.98
C ASP A 30 -15.67 -0.24 -0.30
N ASN A 31 -16.70 0.54 -0.62
CA ASN A 31 -18.03 0.39 0.00
C ASN A 31 -18.65 -0.99 -0.24
N HIS A 32 -18.26 -1.67 -1.31
CA HIS A 32 -18.80 -2.98 -1.66
C HIS A 32 -17.91 -4.13 -1.19
N TYR A 33 -16.78 -3.83 -0.55
CA TYR A 33 -15.90 -4.89 -0.08
C TYR A 33 -16.50 -5.59 1.14
N LYS A 34 -16.68 -6.90 1.03
CA LYS A 34 -17.27 -7.71 2.09
C LYS A 34 -16.35 -8.82 2.60
N GLY A 35 -15.10 -8.80 2.15
CA GLY A 35 -14.11 -9.79 2.58
C GLY A 35 -13.52 -9.47 3.95
N PRO A 36 -12.55 -10.26 4.38
CA PRO A 36 -11.85 -10.03 5.64
C PRO A 36 -11.01 -8.77 5.59
N ALA A 37 -10.74 -8.18 6.76
CA ALA A 37 -9.85 -7.03 6.87
C ALA A 37 -8.47 -7.39 6.34
N ILE A 38 -7.81 -6.41 5.70
CA ILE A 38 -6.43 -6.63 5.21
C ILE A 38 -5.44 -6.68 6.37
N SER A 39 -5.81 -6.13 7.53
CA SER A 39 -5.00 -6.15 8.74
C SER A 39 -5.91 -6.08 9.95
N LEU A 40 -5.49 -6.69 11.06
CA LEU A 40 -6.23 -6.60 12.32
C LEU A 40 -6.37 -5.16 12.82
N SER A 41 -5.42 -4.29 12.47
CA SER A 41 -5.47 -2.88 12.85
C SER A 41 -6.33 -2.02 11.94
N MET A 42 -6.90 -2.61 10.89
CA MET A 42 -7.71 -1.90 9.89
C MET A 42 -9.05 -2.62 9.68
N PRO A 43 -9.95 -2.60 10.68
CA PRO A 43 -11.24 -3.28 10.54
C PRO A 43 -12.08 -2.65 9.42
N VAL A 44 -12.73 -3.52 8.62
CA VAL A 44 -13.55 -3.08 7.48
C VAL A 44 -14.69 -2.16 7.94
N SER A 45 -15.24 -2.42 9.12
CA SER A 45 -16.37 -1.64 9.65
C SER A 45 -16.06 -0.17 9.85
N LYS A 46 -14.79 0.18 10.07
CA LYS A 46 -14.40 1.57 10.24
C LYS A 46 -14.33 2.33 8.92
N GLY A 47 -14.10 1.64 7.83
CA GLY A 47 -14.14 2.19 6.48
C GLY A 47 -12.89 2.93 6.03
N GLY A 48 -12.41 3.90 6.78
CA GLY A 48 -11.26 4.71 6.39
C GLY A 48 -10.30 4.99 7.52
N PHE A 49 -9.03 5.19 7.16
CA PHE A 49 -7.94 5.41 8.12
C PHE A 49 -7.00 6.46 7.59
N THR A 50 -6.58 7.38 8.47
CA THR A 50 -5.61 8.43 8.10
C THR A 50 -4.32 8.25 8.89
N TYR A 51 -3.19 8.61 8.25
CA TYR A 51 -1.86 8.40 8.82
C TYR A 51 -1.00 9.63 8.58
N LYS A 52 -0.22 9.99 9.58
CA LYS A 52 0.74 11.11 9.46
C LYS A 52 2.06 10.70 8.85
N GLN A 53 2.22 9.41 8.55
CA GLN A 53 3.38 8.84 7.90
C GLN A 53 2.92 7.62 7.12
N PHE A 54 3.82 6.98 6.36
CA PHE A 54 3.44 5.81 5.57
C PHE A 54 2.83 4.76 6.49
N PRO A 55 1.65 4.20 6.13
CA PRO A 55 0.93 3.30 7.05
C PRO A 55 1.77 2.07 7.43
N PRO A 56 1.84 1.76 8.73
CA PRO A 56 2.70 0.64 9.20
C PRO A 56 2.41 -0.70 8.54
N PHE A 57 1.15 -1.00 8.25
CA PHE A 57 0.81 -2.26 7.59
C PHE A 57 1.51 -2.37 6.24
N PHE A 58 1.45 -1.32 5.42
CA PHE A 58 2.06 -1.33 4.09
C PHE A 58 3.58 -1.25 4.17
N ASP A 59 4.11 -0.51 5.14
CA ASP A 59 5.55 -0.46 5.37
C ASP A 59 6.09 -1.86 5.66
N GLY A 60 5.36 -2.65 6.44
CA GLY A 60 5.74 -4.02 6.77
C GLY A 60 5.75 -4.98 5.59
N LEU A 61 5.13 -4.61 4.46
CA LEU A 61 5.14 -5.43 3.25
C LEU A 61 6.33 -5.14 2.33
N LEU A 62 7.06 -4.06 2.58
CA LEU A 62 8.17 -3.65 1.72
C LEU A 62 9.38 -4.57 1.92
N PRO A 63 10.18 -4.77 0.85
CA PRO A 63 11.41 -5.54 0.98
C PRO A 63 12.42 -4.85 1.87
N GLU A 64 13.33 -5.62 2.45
CA GLU A 64 14.37 -5.11 3.34
C GLU A 64 15.73 -5.63 2.87
N GLY A 65 16.79 -5.02 3.43
CA GLY A 65 18.17 -5.45 3.20
C GLY A 65 18.56 -5.43 1.73
N MET A 66 19.18 -6.49 1.28
CA MET A 66 19.68 -6.58 -0.09
C MET A 66 18.56 -6.51 -1.15
N MET A 67 17.38 -7.02 -0.83
CA MET A 67 16.25 -6.94 -1.75
C MET A 67 15.79 -5.49 -1.92
N LEU A 68 15.79 -4.71 -0.86
CA LEU A 68 15.46 -3.29 -0.94
C LEU A 68 16.51 -2.55 -1.77
N GLU A 69 17.80 -2.81 -1.54
CA GLU A 69 18.86 -2.15 -2.30
C GLU A 69 18.74 -2.45 -3.80
N ALA A 70 18.44 -3.71 -4.14
CA ALA A 70 18.26 -4.10 -5.53
C ALA A 70 17.05 -3.39 -6.15
N LEU A 71 15.94 -3.28 -5.41
CA LEU A 71 14.76 -2.57 -5.90
C LEU A 71 15.06 -1.11 -6.20
N LEU A 72 15.70 -0.41 -5.25
CA LEU A 72 16.01 1.02 -5.40
C LEU A 72 16.91 1.27 -6.60
N LYS A 73 17.90 0.42 -6.79
CA LYS A 73 18.85 0.54 -7.90
C LYS A 73 18.20 0.24 -9.25
N ASN A 74 17.47 -0.90 -9.33
CA ASN A 74 16.92 -1.35 -10.60
C ASN A 74 15.74 -0.51 -11.07
N ALA A 75 14.90 -0.05 -10.15
CA ALA A 75 13.74 0.77 -10.47
C ALA A 75 14.01 2.27 -10.37
N LYS A 76 15.22 2.66 -9.93
CA LYS A 76 15.62 4.07 -9.77
C LYS A 76 14.65 4.84 -8.88
N ILE A 77 14.30 4.25 -7.73
CA ILE A 77 13.37 4.83 -6.77
C ILE A 77 14.15 5.42 -5.60
N ASP A 78 13.71 6.59 -5.11
CA ASP A 78 14.27 7.19 -3.91
C ASP A 78 13.97 6.32 -2.69
N ARG A 79 14.97 6.15 -1.81
CA ARG A 79 14.83 5.37 -0.58
C ARG A 79 13.68 5.87 0.30
N LYS A 80 13.35 7.15 0.23
CA LYS A 80 12.29 7.76 1.03
C LYS A 80 10.92 7.70 0.37
N ASP A 81 10.86 7.29 -0.89
CA ASP A 81 9.59 7.23 -1.64
C ASP A 81 8.95 5.85 -1.47
N LEU A 82 8.38 5.62 -0.29
CA LEU A 82 7.80 4.32 0.06
C LEU A 82 6.59 3.98 -0.80
N PHE A 83 5.83 4.98 -1.22
CA PHE A 83 4.67 4.73 -2.09
C PHE A 83 5.11 4.15 -3.44
N SER A 84 6.12 4.74 -4.07
CA SER A 84 6.64 4.19 -5.33
C SER A 84 7.21 2.79 -5.15
N GLN A 85 7.86 2.53 -4.02
CA GLN A 85 8.40 1.21 -3.72
C GLN A 85 7.28 0.17 -3.67
N ILE A 86 6.20 0.44 -2.92
CA ILE A 86 5.14 -0.55 -2.75
C ILE A 86 4.36 -0.78 -4.05
N VAL A 87 4.16 0.26 -4.84
CA VAL A 87 3.49 0.13 -6.14
C VAL A 87 4.35 -0.73 -7.10
N THR A 88 5.66 -0.53 -7.07
CA THR A 88 6.57 -1.27 -7.96
C THR A 88 6.58 -2.76 -7.65
N VAL A 89 6.55 -3.16 -6.38
CA VAL A 89 6.55 -4.57 -5.97
C VAL A 89 5.16 -5.12 -5.71
N GLY A 90 4.13 -4.33 -5.95
CA GLY A 90 2.77 -4.60 -5.48
C GLY A 90 2.16 -5.93 -5.86
N LYS A 91 2.60 -6.54 -6.96
CA LYS A 91 2.10 -7.85 -7.40
C LYS A 91 2.87 -9.02 -6.79
N ASP A 92 4.02 -8.74 -6.20
CA ASP A 92 4.95 -9.76 -5.71
C ASP A 92 5.09 -9.74 -4.18
N LEU A 93 4.12 -9.13 -3.50
CA LEU A 93 4.15 -9.07 -2.03
C LEU A 93 3.86 -10.44 -1.42
N VAL A 94 4.48 -10.68 -0.27
CA VAL A 94 4.21 -11.89 0.51
C VAL A 94 2.86 -11.73 1.20
N GLY A 95 2.02 -12.78 1.13
CA GLY A 95 0.72 -12.77 1.77
C GLY A 95 -0.42 -12.57 0.78
N SER A 96 -1.58 -12.16 1.30
CA SER A 96 -2.81 -12.09 0.49
C SER A 96 -3.05 -10.74 -0.19
N VAL A 97 -2.30 -9.72 0.19
CA VAL A 97 -2.52 -8.36 -0.31
C VAL A 97 -1.65 -8.09 -1.52
N THR A 98 -2.25 -7.54 -2.58
CA THR A 98 -1.52 -7.03 -3.75
C THR A 98 -1.93 -5.59 -4.02
N ILE A 99 -1.06 -4.85 -4.71
CA ILE A 99 -1.24 -3.41 -4.91
C ILE A 99 -0.90 -3.05 -6.35
N GLU A 100 -1.76 -2.22 -6.96
CA GLU A 100 -1.51 -1.70 -8.30
C GLU A 100 -1.59 -0.19 -8.28
N GLY A 101 -0.58 0.46 -8.85
CA GLY A 101 -0.61 1.91 -9.02
C GLY A 101 -1.71 2.33 -9.99
N GLU A 102 -2.28 3.50 -9.76
CA GLU A 102 -3.23 4.10 -10.67
C GLU A 102 -2.46 4.75 -11.82
N ALA A 103 -2.88 4.47 -13.03
CA ALA A 103 -2.23 4.99 -14.22
C ALA A 103 -2.50 6.48 -14.42
#